data_963b0dd523263a1a20060198669157df
#
_entry.id   963b0dd523263a1a20060198669157df
#
_cell.length_a   1.000
_cell.length_b   1.000
_cell.length_c   1.000
_cell.angle_alpha   90.00
_cell.angle_beta   90.00
_cell.angle_gamma   90.00
#
_symmetry.space_group_name_H-M   'P 1'
#
loop_
_entity.id
_entity.type
_entity.pdbx_description
1 polymer ?
#
loop_
_entity_poly.entity_id
_entity_poly.type
_entity_poly.pdbx_seq_one_letter_code
_entity_poly.pdbx_strand_id
1 'polypeptide(L)'
;GTRIDLSAMPPEGVMRCRAAWSRLSGRPTSVVHGNPANPGNVRITTDRVALIDWDEAHVDKSDLDLVLPHNAAGLDSASHDIAAQASAAWEAAVCWKDDYAVRRLAEVRAVAKPSISGTL
;
A
#
# COMPACT_ATOMS: atom_id res chain seq x y z
N GLY A 1 6.53 11.36 -10.11
CA GLY A 1 6.12 10.22 -9.30
C GLY A 1 6.58 8.90 -9.89
N THR A 2 6.47 7.87 -9.12
CA THR A 2 6.89 6.54 -9.54
C THR A 2 5.86 5.93 -10.47
N ARG A 3 6.32 5.44 -11.62
CA ARG A 3 5.48 4.71 -12.53
C ARG A 3 5.49 3.24 -12.17
N ILE A 4 4.31 2.66 -11.97
CA ILE A 4 4.18 1.24 -11.65
C ILE A 4 4.02 0.45 -12.95
N ASP A 5 4.86 -0.56 -13.12
CA ASP A 5 4.76 -1.51 -14.22
C ASP A 5 4.35 -2.87 -13.67
N LEU A 6 3.14 -3.28 -14.00
CA LEU A 6 2.58 -4.55 -13.53
C LEU A 6 2.81 -5.71 -14.50
N SER A 7 3.52 -5.48 -15.60
CA SER A 7 3.67 -6.50 -16.65
C SER A 7 4.46 -7.72 -16.19
N ALA A 8 5.37 -7.56 -15.24
CA ALA A 8 6.20 -8.66 -14.73
C ALA A 8 5.54 -9.44 -13.60
N MET A 9 4.50 -8.88 -13.00
CA MET A 9 3.79 -9.53 -11.91
C MET A 9 2.82 -10.59 -12.46
N PRO A 10 2.68 -11.76 -11.80
CA PRO A 10 1.67 -12.74 -12.21
C PRO A 10 0.27 -12.14 -12.23
N PRO A 11 -0.59 -12.53 -13.18
CA PRO A 11 -1.94 -11.94 -13.31
C PRO A 11 -2.78 -12.03 -12.04
N GLU A 12 -2.66 -13.09 -11.27
CA GLU A 12 -3.38 -13.22 -9.99
C GLU A 12 -2.92 -12.16 -8.99
N GLY A 13 -1.61 -11.88 -8.96
CA GLY A 13 -1.06 -10.82 -8.12
C GLY A 13 -1.56 -9.44 -8.53
N VAL A 14 -1.64 -9.18 -9.83
CA VAL A 14 -2.19 -7.92 -10.35
C VAL A 14 -3.64 -7.74 -9.91
N MET A 15 -4.44 -8.80 -9.99
CA MET A 15 -5.84 -8.75 -9.55
C MET A 15 -5.95 -8.41 -8.06
N ARG A 16 -5.10 -9.00 -7.23
CA ARG A 16 -5.07 -8.72 -5.78
C ARG A 16 -4.74 -7.26 -5.51
N CYS A 17 -3.72 -6.74 -6.16
CA CYS A 17 -3.32 -5.35 -6.01
C CYS A 17 -4.44 -4.40 -6.45
N ARG A 18 -5.02 -4.63 -7.60
CA ARG A 18 -6.11 -3.77 -8.11
C ARG A 18 -7.33 -3.81 -7.21
N ALA A 19 -7.67 -4.97 -6.65
CA ALA A 19 -8.77 -5.08 -5.70
C ALA A 19 -8.47 -4.30 -4.42
N ALA A 20 -7.25 -4.38 -3.91
CA ALA A 20 -6.85 -3.62 -2.72
C ALA A 20 -6.94 -2.10 -2.97
N TRP A 21 -6.45 -1.64 -4.10
CA TRP A 21 -6.50 -0.19 -4.44
C TRP A 21 -7.90 0.30 -4.68
N SER A 22 -8.78 -0.52 -5.28
CA SER A 22 -10.16 -0.10 -5.56
C SER A 22 -10.94 0.22 -4.31
N ARG A 23 -10.57 -0.35 -3.17
CA ARG A 23 -11.22 -0.05 -1.88
C ARG A 23 -10.95 1.37 -1.41
N LEU A 24 -9.94 2.04 -1.94
CA LEU A 24 -9.66 3.44 -1.66
C LEU A 24 -10.39 4.40 -2.60
N SER A 25 -11.22 3.91 -3.51
CA SER A 25 -11.99 4.77 -4.43
C SER A 25 -12.79 5.80 -3.65
N GLY A 26 -12.76 7.05 -4.11
CA GLY A 26 -13.44 8.16 -3.46
C GLY A 26 -12.70 8.77 -2.28
N ARG A 27 -11.60 8.18 -1.84
CA ARG A 27 -10.78 8.75 -0.76
C ARG A 27 -9.95 9.92 -1.29
N PRO A 28 -9.60 10.88 -0.41
CA PRO A 28 -8.80 12.03 -0.81
C PRO A 28 -7.44 11.64 -1.39
N THR A 29 -6.95 12.47 -2.31
CA THR A 29 -5.61 12.34 -2.87
C THR A 29 -4.73 13.49 -2.41
N SER A 30 -3.44 13.23 -2.35
CA SER A 30 -2.42 14.24 -2.02
C SER A 30 -1.06 13.74 -2.52
N VAL A 31 -0.03 14.54 -2.32
CA VAL A 31 1.34 14.04 -2.47
C VAL A 31 1.62 13.12 -1.29
N VAL A 32 1.94 11.86 -1.55
CA VAL A 32 2.28 10.89 -0.54
C VAL A 32 3.78 10.61 -0.58
N HIS A 33 4.35 10.28 0.58
CA HIS A 33 5.76 9.90 0.69
C HIS A 33 6.01 8.55 0.04
N GLY A 34 5.13 7.60 0.30
CA GLY A 34 5.20 6.24 -0.22
C GLY A 34 5.69 5.21 0.79
N ASN A 35 6.52 5.59 1.76
CA ASN A 35 7.02 4.66 2.77
C ASN A 35 7.36 5.35 4.11
N PRO A 36 6.40 6.04 4.74
CA PRO A 36 6.66 6.77 5.98
C PRO A 36 6.84 5.86 7.19
N ALA A 37 6.38 4.61 7.11
CA ALA A 37 6.48 3.66 8.22
C ALA A 37 7.86 3.03 8.36
N ASN A 38 8.74 3.17 7.36
CA ASN A 38 10.10 2.66 7.44
C ASN A 38 10.92 3.52 8.41
N PRO A 39 11.41 2.96 9.54
CA PRO A 39 12.20 3.73 10.50
C PRO A 39 13.43 4.40 9.89
N GLY A 40 13.99 3.81 8.84
CA GLY A 40 15.10 4.40 8.11
C GLY A 40 14.79 5.73 7.43
N ASN A 41 13.51 6.02 7.21
CA ASN A 41 13.06 7.26 6.57
C ASN A 41 12.65 8.32 7.58
N VAL A 42 12.78 8.06 8.87
CA VAL A 42 12.39 8.99 9.93
C VAL A 42 13.65 9.44 10.66
N ARG A 43 13.78 10.76 10.85
CA ARG A 43 14.86 11.36 11.65
C ARG A 43 14.23 12.15 12.77
N ILE A 44 14.68 11.89 13.99
CA ILE A 44 14.13 12.51 15.19
C ILE A 44 15.25 13.25 15.92
N THR A 45 15.01 14.51 16.23
CA THR A 45 15.84 15.29 17.15
C THR A 45 14.99 15.69 18.36
N THR A 46 15.57 16.45 19.30
CA THR A 46 14.84 16.86 20.51
C THR A 46 13.60 17.71 20.22
N ASP A 47 13.57 18.41 19.08
CA ASP A 47 12.52 19.36 18.73
C ASP A 47 11.92 19.13 17.34
N ARG A 48 12.37 18.13 16.60
CA ARG A 48 11.90 17.89 15.23
C ARG A 48 11.74 16.42 14.90
N VAL A 49 10.77 16.17 14.03
CA VAL A 49 10.63 14.89 13.33
C VAL A 49 10.63 15.20 11.83
N ALA A 50 11.46 14.51 11.08
CA ALA A 50 11.55 14.69 9.64
C ALA A 50 11.41 13.36 8.90
N LEU A 51 10.71 13.39 7.80
CA LEU A 51 10.69 12.28 6.84
C LEU A 51 11.74 12.55 5.76
N ILE A 52 12.54 11.55 5.46
CA ILE A 52 13.55 11.61 4.40
C ILE A 52 13.24 10.55 3.35
N ASP A 53 14.01 10.57 2.26
CA ASP A 53 13.88 9.63 1.14
C ASP A 53 12.51 9.73 0.46
N TRP A 54 12.33 10.84 -0.24
CA TRP A 54 11.11 11.13 -0.98
C TRP A 54 11.15 10.65 -2.44
N ASP A 55 12.05 9.73 -2.78
CA ASP A 55 12.25 9.26 -4.16
C ASP A 55 10.99 8.66 -4.76
N GLU A 56 10.15 8.06 -3.93
CA GLU A 56 8.91 7.43 -4.36
C GLU A 56 7.68 8.33 -4.18
N ALA A 57 7.88 9.59 -3.82
CA ALA A 57 6.78 10.53 -3.63
C ALA A 57 5.98 10.71 -4.93
N HIS A 58 4.67 10.67 -4.80
CA HIS A 58 3.77 10.79 -5.93
C HIS A 58 2.39 11.23 -5.44
N VAL A 59 1.51 11.57 -6.38
CA VAL A 59 0.12 11.87 -6.04
C VAL A 59 -0.67 10.57 -6.00
N ASP A 60 -1.29 10.30 -4.87
CA ASP A 60 -2.07 9.08 -4.65
C ASP A 60 -3.03 9.29 -3.48
N LYS A 61 -3.74 8.24 -3.08
CA LYS A 61 -4.62 8.30 -1.93
C LYS A 61 -3.82 8.60 -0.67
N SER A 62 -4.24 9.62 0.07
CA SER A 62 -3.57 10.04 1.30
C SER A 62 -3.47 8.92 2.32
N ASP A 63 -4.43 8.01 2.32
CA ASP A 63 -4.49 6.88 3.26
C ASP A 63 -3.25 6.00 3.19
N LEU A 64 -2.54 5.97 2.05
CA LEU A 64 -1.32 5.17 1.91
C LEU A 64 -0.21 5.60 2.89
N ASP A 65 -0.16 6.88 3.25
CA ASP A 65 0.82 7.40 4.21
C ASP A 65 0.35 7.29 5.67
N LEU A 66 -0.87 6.80 5.91
CA LEU A 66 -1.43 6.70 7.26
C LEU A 66 -1.23 5.33 7.91
N VAL A 67 -0.59 4.41 7.23
CA VAL A 67 -0.25 3.09 7.78
C VAL A 67 1.06 3.22 8.54
N LEU A 68 0.95 3.53 9.82
CA LEU A 68 2.09 3.83 10.69
C LEU A 68 2.21 2.79 11.81
N PRO A 69 3.41 2.64 12.41
CA PRO A 69 3.59 1.72 13.54
C PRO A 69 2.58 2.01 14.66
N HIS A 70 2.06 0.96 15.25
CA HIS A 70 1.08 1.06 16.35
C HIS A 70 -0.16 1.87 16.00
N ASN A 71 -0.48 1.95 14.71
CA ASN A 71 -1.59 2.76 14.21
C ASN A 71 -1.53 4.20 14.76
N ALA A 72 -0.36 4.82 14.64
CA ALA A 72 -0.14 6.17 15.20
C ALA A 72 -1.05 7.23 14.58
N ALA A 73 -1.57 6.99 13.36
CA ALA A 73 -2.52 7.89 12.72
C ALA A 73 -3.94 7.80 13.31
N GLY A 74 -4.22 6.80 14.14
CA GLY A 74 -5.51 6.66 14.81
C GLY A 74 -6.65 6.24 13.89
N LEU A 75 -6.37 5.45 12.85
CA LEU A 75 -7.41 4.93 11.98
C LEU A 75 -8.26 3.88 12.70
N ASP A 76 -9.56 3.83 12.39
CA ASP A 76 -10.37 2.69 12.83
C ASP A 76 -9.89 1.40 12.15
N SER A 77 -10.29 0.25 12.73
CA SER A 77 -9.79 -1.06 12.26
C SER A 77 -10.07 -1.31 10.79
N ALA A 78 -11.24 -0.97 10.31
CA ALA A 78 -11.60 -1.20 8.90
C ALA A 78 -10.79 -0.30 7.97
N SER A 79 -10.66 0.97 8.28
CA SER A 79 -9.88 1.92 7.49
C SER A 79 -8.40 1.56 7.49
N HIS A 80 -7.87 1.17 8.64
CA HIS A 80 -6.48 0.74 8.75
C HIS A 80 -6.22 -0.50 7.89
N ASP A 81 -7.11 -1.49 7.94
CA ASP A 81 -6.99 -2.70 7.15
C ASP A 81 -6.97 -2.40 5.65
N ILE A 82 -7.91 -1.57 5.18
CA ILE A 82 -7.98 -1.18 3.77
C ILE A 82 -6.69 -0.47 3.35
N ALA A 83 -6.21 0.48 4.14
CA ALA A 83 -4.99 1.22 3.85
C ALA A 83 -3.76 0.31 3.87
N ALA A 84 -3.67 -0.60 4.84
CA ALA A 84 -2.56 -1.54 4.96
C ALA A 84 -2.50 -2.49 3.75
N GLN A 85 -3.63 -2.99 3.30
CA GLN A 85 -3.71 -3.85 2.12
C GLN A 85 -3.28 -3.10 0.86
N ALA A 86 -3.74 -1.87 0.70
CA ALA A 86 -3.36 -1.04 -0.44
C ALA A 86 -1.86 -0.69 -0.42
N SER A 87 -1.31 -0.41 0.75
CA SER A 87 0.12 -0.12 0.93
C SER A 87 0.98 -1.33 0.61
N ALA A 88 0.61 -2.51 1.09
CA ALA A 88 1.31 -3.75 0.77
C ALA A 88 1.31 -4.02 -0.73
N ALA A 89 0.17 -3.83 -1.37
CA ALA A 89 0.03 -3.99 -2.82
C ALA A 89 0.93 -3.00 -3.58
N TRP A 90 0.99 -1.75 -3.13
CA TRP A 90 1.82 -0.73 -3.77
C TRP A 90 3.30 -1.06 -3.65
N GLU A 91 3.77 -1.45 -2.48
CA GLU A 91 5.16 -1.85 -2.29
C GLU A 91 5.52 -3.07 -3.13
N ALA A 92 4.64 -4.07 -3.18
CA ALA A 92 4.86 -5.25 -4.02
C ALA A 92 5.00 -4.86 -5.49
N ALA A 93 4.17 -3.95 -5.97
CA ALA A 93 4.18 -3.52 -7.36
C ALA A 93 5.45 -2.71 -7.71
N VAL A 94 5.84 -1.81 -6.82
CA VAL A 94 7.01 -0.94 -7.04
C VAL A 94 8.32 -1.71 -6.96
N CYS A 95 8.40 -2.67 -6.04
CA CYS A 95 9.64 -3.43 -5.79
C CYS A 95 9.61 -4.83 -6.40
N TRP A 96 8.80 -5.09 -7.40
CA TRP A 96 8.47 -6.44 -7.85
C TRP A 96 9.67 -7.34 -8.16
N LYS A 97 10.83 -6.80 -8.40
CA LYS A 97 12.03 -7.60 -8.72
C LYS A 97 12.73 -8.19 -7.49
N ASP A 98 12.29 -7.82 -6.29
CA ASP A 98 12.92 -8.21 -5.03
C ASP A 98 12.11 -9.28 -4.30
N ASP A 99 12.78 -10.13 -3.53
CA ASP A 99 12.11 -11.11 -2.66
C ASP A 99 11.17 -10.44 -1.67
N TYR A 100 11.51 -9.23 -1.24
CA TYR A 100 10.66 -8.42 -0.38
C TYR A 100 9.28 -8.19 -1.00
N ALA A 101 9.25 -7.90 -2.29
CA ALA A 101 7.99 -7.66 -2.99
C ALA A 101 7.09 -8.91 -2.99
N VAL A 102 7.69 -10.09 -3.17
CA VAL A 102 6.94 -11.34 -3.12
C VAL A 102 6.31 -11.54 -1.74
N ARG A 103 7.06 -11.23 -0.68
CA ARG A 103 6.54 -11.31 0.69
C ARG A 103 5.43 -10.30 0.93
N ARG A 104 5.57 -9.07 0.43
CA ARG A 104 4.52 -8.05 0.56
C ARG A 104 3.25 -8.46 -0.20
N LEU A 105 3.39 -9.02 -1.39
CA LEU A 105 2.23 -9.50 -2.13
C LEU A 105 1.49 -10.61 -1.37
N ALA A 106 2.21 -11.46 -0.67
CA ALA A 106 1.59 -12.51 0.14
C ALA A 106 0.71 -11.97 1.26
N GLU A 107 0.93 -10.72 1.70
CA GLU A 107 0.09 -10.05 2.70
C GLU A 107 -1.19 -9.47 2.11
N VAL A 108 -1.28 -9.34 0.79
CA VAL A 108 -2.48 -8.84 0.12
C VAL A 108 -3.47 -9.99 -0.04
N ARG A 109 -4.71 -9.79 0.41
CA ARG A 109 -5.72 -10.84 0.36
C ARG A 109 -5.99 -11.29 -1.06
N ALA A 110 -6.22 -12.59 -1.22
CA ALA A 110 -6.70 -13.14 -2.47
C ALA A 110 -8.08 -12.58 -2.79
N VAL A 111 -8.33 -12.36 -4.07
CA VAL A 111 -9.65 -11.95 -4.53
C VAL A 111 -10.58 -13.15 -4.37
N ALA A 112 -11.70 -12.94 -3.67
CA ALA A 112 -12.70 -13.98 -3.53
C ALA A 112 -13.24 -14.34 -4.92
N LYS A 113 -13.20 -15.63 -5.25
CA LYS A 113 -13.83 -16.08 -6.49
C LYS A 113 -15.33 -15.87 -6.39
N PRO A 114 -15.99 -15.43 -7.47
CA PRO A 114 -17.44 -15.36 -7.47
C PRO A 114 -18.02 -16.73 -7.08
N SER A 115 -19.01 -16.70 -6.19
CA SER A 115 -19.69 -17.94 -5.84
C SER A 115 -20.48 -18.43 -7.02
N ILE A 116 -20.10 -19.59 -7.56
CA ILE A 116 -20.80 -20.20 -8.67
C ILE A 116 -21.97 -21.05 -8.17
N SER A 117 -21.91 -21.45 -6.93
CA SER A 117 -22.94 -22.34 -6.36
C SER A 117 -24.34 -21.73 -6.42
N GLY A 118 -24.44 -20.41 -6.31
CA GLY A 118 -25.73 -19.72 -6.40
C GLY A 118 -26.29 -19.63 -7.81
N THR A 119 -25.53 -20.01 -8.81
CA THR A 119 -25.94 -19.91 -10.21
C THR A 119 -26.40 -21.23 -10.79
N LEU A 120 -26.31 -22.26 -10.02
CA LEU A 120 -26.70 -23.61 -10.48
C LEU A 120 -28.16 -23.89 -10.23
#